data_f2f57d3e96f9c26d833a85532137b501
#
_entry.id   f2f57d3e96f9c26d833a85532137b501
#
_cell.length_a   1.000
_cell.length_b   1.000
_cell.length_c   1.000
_cell.angle_alpha   90.00
_cell.angle_beta   90.00
_cell.angle_gamma   90.00
#
_symmetry.space_group_name_H-M   'P 1'
#
loop_
_entity.id
_entity.type
_entity.pdbx_description
1 polymer ?
#
loop_
_entity_poly.entity_id
_entity_poly.type
_entity_poly.pdbx_seq_one_letter_code
_entity_poly.pdbx_strand_id
1 'polypeptide(L)'
;MLTRLLHTRYRVTDLEKTAHFYKDVLGLQETRRHTSPRGSQLVFFKAPGSEEEIEICQFDGSGPVNVGHDITHLAFEVTDLDAFAKHAAAKGYPLSDGPTPTGSGSVIAFIDAPEGYEIELIQREK
;
A
#
# COMPACT_ATOMS: atom_id res chain seq x y z
N MET A 1 13.90 17.61 18.73
CA MET A 1 14.26 16.86 17.52
C MET A 1 13.26 15.72 17.32
N LEU A 2 13.09 15.26 16.07
CA LEU A 2 12.20 14.14 15.79
C LEU A 2 12.75 12.86 16.40
N THR A 3 11.84 11.96 16.80
CA THR A 3 12.22 10.69 17.45
C THR A 3 11.97 9.47 16.57
N ARG A 4 10.88 9.46 15.80
CA ARG A 4 10.58 8.34 14.88
C ARG A 4 9.46 8.69 13.91
N LEU A 5 9.37 7.93 12.83
CA LEU A 5 8.24 7.94 11.91
C LEU A 5 7.11 7.12 12.53
N LEU A 6 5.91 7.68 12.67
CA LEU A 6 4.76 6.98 13.24
C LEU A 6 3.84 6.39 12.18
N HIS A 7 3.46 7.19 11.20
CA HIS A 7 2.61 6.70 10.10
C HIS A 7 2.77 7.55 8.85
N THR A 8 2.33 7.00 7.74
CA THR A 8 2.20 7.67 6.45
C THR A 8 0.74 7.64 6.07
N ARG A 9 0.17 8.76 5.62
CA ARG A 9 -1.24 8.87 5.26
C ARG A 9 -1.42 8.88 3.74
N TYR A 10 -2.44 8.15 3.29
CA TYR A 10 -2.95 8.23 1.93
C TYR A 10 -4.45 8.51 1.97
N ARG A 11 -4.89 9.58 1.30
CA ARG A 11 -6.29 9.91 1.21
C ARG A 11 -6.91 9.20 -0.01
N VAL A 12 -8.09 8.61 0.21
CA VAL A 12 -8.79 7.84 -0.82
C VAL A 12 -10.26 8.28 -0.89
N THR A 13 -10.94 7.93 -1.96
CA THR A 13 -12.38 8.20 -2.12
C THR A 13 -13.22 7.00 -1.71
N ASP A 14 -12.67 5.78 -1.74
CA ASP A 14 -13.37 4.57 -1.34
C ASP A 14 -12.53 3.80 -0.31
N LEU A 15 -12.80 4.09 0.96
CA LEU A 15 -12.04 3.54 2.08
C LEU A 15 -12.11 2.01 2.14
N GLU A 16 -13.31 1.45 1.99
CA GLU A 16 -13.50 0.00 2.14
C GLU A 16 -12.83 -0.78 0.99
N LYS A 17 -12.85 -0.24 -0.21
CA LYS A 17 -12.17 -0.86 -1.35
C LYS A 17 -10.65 -0.89 -1.15
N THR A 18 -10.09 0.20 -0.65
CA THR A 18 -8.66 0.27 -0.35
C THR A 18 -8.30 -0.60 0.85
N ALA A 19 -9.13 -0.62 1.89
CA ALA A 19 -8.92 -1.49 3.05
C ALA A 19 -8.91 -2.97 2.63
N HIS A 20 -9.84 -3.37 1.76
CA HIS A 20 -9.90 -4.73 1.24
C HIS A 20 -8.63 -5.08 0.46
N PHE A 21 -8.17 -4.17 -0.40
CA PHE A 21 -6.92 -4.35 -1.14
C PHE A 21 -5.74 -4.56 -0.19
N TYR A 22 -5.62 -3.71 0.83
CA TYR A 22 -4.51 -3.80 1.78
C TYR A 22 -4.52 -5.11 2.56
N LYS A 23 -5.70 -5.59 2.95
CA LYS A 23 -5.82 -6.85 3.71
C LYS A 23 -5.68 -8.08 2.82
N ASP A 24 -6.43 -8.13 1.72
CA ASP A 24 -6.58 -9.36 0.94
C ASP A 24 -5.55 -9.50 -0.18
N VAL A 25 -5.06 -8.40 -0.73
CA VAL A 25 -4.03 -8.45 -1.77
C VAL A 25 -2.65 -8.32 -1.15
N LEU A 26 -2.43 -7.29 -0.31
CA LEU A 26 -1.12 -7.07 0.29
C LEU A 26 -0.87 -7.92 1.54
N GLY A 27 -1.92 -8.41 2.20
CA GLY A 27 -1.78 -9.20 3.41
C GLY A 27 -1.42 -8.38 4.64
N LEU A 28 -1.72 -7.09 4.66
CA LEU A 28 -1.46 -6.24 5.81
C LEU A 28 -2.50 -6.47 6.90
N GLN A 29 -2.11 -6.21 8.14
CA GLN A 29 -2.99 -6.30 9.28
C GLN A 29 -3.66 -4.95 9.54
N GLU A 30 -4.99 -4.93 9.62
CA GLU A 30 -5.71 -3.76 10.09
C GLU A 30 -5.51 -3.66 11.61
N THR A 31 -4.96 -2.54 12.09
CA THR A 31 -4.65 -2.38 13.52
C THR A 31 -5.74 -1.63 14.27
N ARG A 32 -6.38 -0.66 13.62
CA ARG A 32 -7.45 0.13 14.23
C ARG A 32 -8.16 0.96 13.17
N ARG A 33 -9.35 1.42 13.51
CA ARG A 33 -10.09 2.40 12.69
C ARG A 33 -10.91 3.31 13.60
N HIS A 34 -11.11 4.53 13.16
CA HIS A 34 -11.98 5.46 13.89
C HIS A 34 -12.38 6.63 12.98
N THR A 35 -13.33 7.44 13.49
CA THR A 35 -13.75 8.68 12.83
C THR A 35 -13.13 9.84 13.58
N SER A 36 -12.44 10.74 12.86
CA SER A 36 -11.85 11.94 13.46
C SER A 36 -12.94 12.93 13.85
N PRO A 37 -12.64 13.92 14.73
CA PRO A 37 -13.61 14.96 15.10
C PRO A 37 -14.15 15.74 13.91
N ARG A 38 -13.41 15.82 12.81
CA ARG A 38 -13.85 16.53 11.58
C ARG A 38 -14.63 15.64 10.62
N GLY A 39 -14.87 14.37 10.99
CA GLY A 39 -15.63 13.45 10.16
C GLY A 39 -14.79 12.62 9.18
N SER A 40 -13.47 12.72 9.21
CA SER A 40 -12.62 11.84 8.40
C SER A 40 -12.71 10.42 8.93
N GLN A 41 -12.85 9.45 8.02
CA GLN A 41 -12.82 8.04 8.36
C GLN A 41 -11.41 7.53 8.17
N LEU A 42 -10.88 6.84 9.18
CA LEU A 42 -9.48 6.42 9.23
C LEU A 42 -9.38 4.92 9.48
N VAL A 43 -8.52 4.26 8.73
CA VAL A 43 -8.14 2.87 8.95
C VAL A 43 -6.62 2.79 8.93
N PHE A 44 -6.05 2.07 9.88
CA PHE A 44 -4.60 1.91 10.01
C PHE A 44 -4.20 0.47 9.73
N PHE A 45 -3.09 0.30 9.04
CA PHE A 45 -2.56 -1.00 8.67
C PHE A 45 -1.09 -1.10 9.03
N LYS A 46 -0.62 -2.33 9.16
CA LYS A 46 0.75 -2.62 9.54
C LYS A 46 1.25 -3.85 8.80
N ALA A 47 2.48 -3.77 8.29
CA ALA A 47 3.16 -4.94 7.73
C ALA A 47 3.74 -5.79 8.87
N PRO A 48 3.88 -7.13 8.70
CA PRO A 48 4.30 -8.01 9.79
C PRO A 48 5.62 -7.64 10.46
N GLY A 49 6.59 -7.14 9.72
CA GLY A 49 7.90 -6.81 10.25
C GLY A 49 8.13 -5.33 10.54
N SER A 50 7.08 -4.50 10.48
CA SER A 50 7.22 -3.05 10.60
C SER A 50 6.50 -2.52 11.83
N GLU A 51 7.00 -1.44 12.41
CA GLU A 51 6.33 -0.74 13.51
C GLU A 51 5.47 0.42 13.03
N GLU A 52 5.90 1.09 11.96
CA GLU A 52 5.17 2.20 11.36
C GLU A 52 3.84 1.73 10.79
N GLU A 53 2.82 2.57 10.95
CA GLU A 53 1.50 2.29 10.40
C GLU A 53 1.27 3.03 9.08
N ILE A 54 0.39 2.48 8.26
CA ILE A 54 -0.12 3.15 7.07
C ILE A 54 -1.54 3.57 7.39
N GLU A 55 -1.82 4.87 7.30
CA GLU A 55 -3.15 5.42 7.55
C GLU A 55 -3.85 5.67 6.22
N ILE A 56 -5.02 5.06 6.05
CA ILE A 56 -5.89 5.36 4.91
C ILE A 56 -7.01 6.24 5.41
N CYS A 57 -7.23 7.36 4.74
CA CYS A 57 -8.18 8.39 5.16
C CYS A 57 -9.19 8.66 4.06
N GLN A 58 -10.47 8.71 4.43
CA GLN A 58 -11.53 9.19 3.54
C GLN A 58 -12.19 10.42 4.17
N PHE A 59 -12.20 11.52 3.43
CA PHE A 59 -12.89 12.73 3.86
C PHE A 59 -13.48 13.41 2.62
N ASP A 60 -14.78 13.28 2.47
CA ASP A 60 -15.50 13.74 1.28
C ASP A 60 -15.35 15.24 1.05
N GLY A 61 -15.22 16.03 2.12
CA GLY A 61 -15.02 17.47 2.03
C GLY A 61 -13.70 17.90 1.38
N SER A 62 -12.73 17.00 1.24
CA SER A 62 -11.44 17.31 0.60
C SER A 62 -11.46 17.25 -0.92
N GLY A 63 -12.60 16.87 -1.52
CA GLY A 63 -12.74 16.76 -2.96
C GLY A 63 -12.17 15.48 -3.56
N PRO A 64 -12.12 15.39 -4.89
CA PRO A 64 -11.66 14.18 -5.57
C PRO A 64 -10.19 13.89 -5.33
N VAL A 65 -9.85 12.60 -5.39
CA VAL A 65 -8.46 12.15 -5.31
C VAL A 65 -7.93 11.96 -6.72
N ASN A 66 -6.85 12.66 -7.04
CA ASN A 66 -6.13 12.52 -8.30
C ASN A 66 -4.68 12.16 -7.99
N VAL A 67 -4.34 10.90 -8.18
CA VAL A 67 -2.99 10.42 -7.91
C VAL A 67 -2.14 10.65 -9.15
N GLY A 68 -1.17 11.55 -9.05
CA GLY A 68 -0.20 11.78 -10.12
C GLY A 68 0.72 10.58 -10.29
N HIS A 69 1.25 10.43 -11.51
CA HIS A 69 2.15 9.34 -11.82
C HIS A 69 3.53 9.57 -11.18
N ASP A 70 4.08 8.52 -10.57
CA ASP A 70 5.45 8.49 -10.04
C ASP A 70 5.76 9.59 -9.01
N ILE A 71 4.75 10.01 -8.24
CA ILE A 71 4.93 11.05 -7.21
C ILE A 71 5.39 10.44 -5.90
N THR A 72 4.79 9.33 -5.50
CA THR A 72 5.05 8.66 -4.23
C THR A 72 4.69 7.19 -4.33
N HIS A 73 5.37 6.37 -3.57
CA HIS A 73 4.96 4.98 -3.42
C HIS A 73 5.44 4.41 -2.09
N LEU A 74 4.74 3.38 -1.60
CA LEU A 74 5.20 2.52 -0.52
C LEU A 74 6.00 1.39 -1.16
N ALA A 75 7.02 0.91 -0.46
CA ALA A 75 7.77 -0.26 -0.88
C ALA A 75 7.70 -1.33 0.20
N PHE A 76 7.37 -2.55 -0.20
CA PHE A 76 7.29 -3.70 0.70
C PHE A 76 8.24 -4.79 0.26
N GLU A 77 8.83 -5.47 1.23
CA GLU A 77 9.61 -6.66 0.96
C GLU A 77 8.67 -7.86 0.80
N VAL A 78 8.92 -8.68 -0.22
CA VAL A 78 8.21 -9.94 -0.44
C VAL A 78 9.21 -11.08 -0.50
N THR A 79 8.83 -12.27 0.00
CA THR A 79 9.72 -13.43 -0.01
C THR A 79 9.71 -14.16 -1.34
N ASP A 80 8.57 -14.16 -2.04
CA ASP A 80 8.39 -14.84 -3.32
C ASP A 80 7.52 -13.97 -4.23
N LEU A 81 8.15 -13.22 -5.11
CA LEU A 81 7.46 -12.27 -5.98
C LEU A 81 6.55 -12.96 -6.99
N ASP A 82 6.97 -14.13 -7.52
CA ASP A 82 6.13 -14.85 -8.47
C ASP A 82 4.84 -15.35 -7.81
N ALA A 83 4.95 -15.89 -6.60
CA ALA A 83 3.77 -16.33 -5.83
C ALA A 83 2.86 -15.14 -5.50
N PHE A 84 3.43 -14.01 -5.10
CA PHE A 84 2.66 -12.80 -4.83
C PHE A 84 1.93 -12.32 -6.08
N ALA A 85 2.62 -12.29 -7.23
CA ALA A 85 2.03 -11.82 -8.48
C ALA A 85 0.83 -12.69 -8.89
N LYS A 86 0.91 -14.00 -8.73
CA LYS A 86 -0.21 -14.91 -9.01
C LYS A 86 -1.38 -14.67 -8.06
N HIS A 87 -1.10 -14.52 -6.78
CA HIS A 87 -2.12 -14.22 -5.76
C HIS A 87 -2.84 -12.90 -6.08
N ALA A 88 -2.09 -11.85 -6.34
CA ALA A 88 -2.66 -10.53 -6.63
C ALA A 88 -3.48 -10.53 -7.91
N ALA A 89 -2.98 -11.17 -8.98
CA ALA A 89 -3.72 -11.27 -10.24
C ALA A 89 -5.03 -12.03 -10.07
N ALA A 90 -5.04 -13.09 -9.27
CA ALA A 90 -6.26 -13.86 -8.97
C ALA A 90 -7.29 -13.01 -8.22
N LYS A 91 -6.87 -11.98 -7.50
CA LYS A 91 -7.75 -11.03 -6.81
C LYS A 91 -8.15 -9.83 -7.69
N GLY A 92 -7.70 -9.79 -8.94
CA GLY A 92 -8.02 -8.71 -9.86
C GLY A 92 -7.00 -7.57 -9.91
N TYR A 93 -5.83 -7.78 -9.31
CA TYR A 93 -4.76 -6.76 -9.26
C TYR A 93 -3.46 -7.34 -9.84
N PRO A 94 -3.32 -7.40 -11.17
CA PRO A 94 -2.06 -7.84 -11.79
C PRO A 94 -0.97 -6.81 -11.54
N LEU A 95 0.30 -7.24 -11.67
CA LEU A 95 1.42 -6.31 -11.63
C LEU A 95 1.27 -5.26 -12.72
N SER A 96 1.59 -4.01 -12.39
CA SER A 96 1.57 -2.91 -13.37
C SER A 96 2.91 -2.78 -14.09
N ASP A 97 4.00 -3.26 -13.46
CA ASP A 97 5.34 -3.24 -14.05
C ASP A 97 6.21 -4.33 -13.42
N GLY A 98 7.11 -4.88 -14.20
CA GLY A 98 8.03 -5.93 -13.76
C GLY A 98 7.44 -7.34 -13.82
N PRO A 99 8.11 -8.33 -13.24
CA PRO A 99 9.34 -8.26 -12.41
C PRO A 99 10.57 -7.81 -13.19
N THR A 100 11.44 -7.03 -12.53
CA THR A 100 12.65 -6.51 -13.14
C THR A 100 13.86 -6.72 -12.22
N PRO A 101 14.92 -7.42 -12.68
CA PRO A 101 16.15 -7.50 -11.90
C PRO A 101 16.80 -6.13 -11.77
N THR A 102 17.35 -5.83 -10.58
CA THR A 102 17.98 -4.52 -10.32
C THR A 102 19.48 -4.52 -10.56
N GLY A 103 20.07 -5.69 -10.80
CA GLY A 103 21.53 -5.83 -10.97
C GLY A 103 22.27 -6.08 -9.67
N SER A 104 21.61 -5.97 -8.52
CA SER A 104 22.21 -6.21 -7.20
C SER A 104 21.73 -7.51 -6.55
N GLY A 105 21.06 -8.38 -7.32
CA GLY A 105 20.51 -9.65 -6.82
C GLY A 105 19.06 -9.54 -6.37
N SER A 106 18.50 -8.35 -6.27
CA SER A 106 17.09 -8.17 -5.97
C SER A 106 16.24 -8.10 -7.24
N VAL A 107 14.95 -8.32 -7.08
CA VAL A 107 13.96 -8.20 -8.16
C VAL A 107 12.84 -7.29 -7.66
N ILE A 108 12.42 -6.36 -8.49
CA ILE A 108 11.35 -5.43 -8.13
C ILE A 108 10.17 -5.55 -9.09
N ALA A 109 9.01 -5.16 -8.59
CA ALA A 109 7.79 -5.04 -9.38
C ALA A 109 6.92 -3.95 -8.78
N PHE A 110 5.93 -3.51 -9.55
CA PHE A 110 4.95 -2.53 -9.10
C PHE A 110 3.55 -3.08 -9.28
N ILE A 111 2.65 -2.65 -8.41
CA ILE A 111 1.22 -2.93 -8.46
C ILE A 111 0.48 -1.65 -8.12
N ASP A 112 -0.66 -1.41 -8.77
CA ASP A 112 -1.48 -0.23 -8.49
C ASP A 112 -2.55 -0.59 -7.46
N ALA A 113 -2.57 0.18 -6.37
CA ALA A 113 -3.67 0.15 -5.42
C ALA A 113 -4.93 0.79 -6.05
N PRO A 114 -6.11 0.60 -5.46
CA PRO A 114 -7.28 1.35 -5.89
C PRO A 114 -6.96 2.85 -5.94
N GLU A 115 -7.53 3.54 -6.92
CA GLU A 115 -7.35 4.99 -7.17
C GLU A 115 -5.98 5.37 -7.72
N GLY A 116 -5.06 4.41 -7.93
CA GLY A 116 -3.84 4.65 -8.66
C GLY A 116 -2.58 4.89 -7.84
N TYR A 117 -2.64 4.73 -6.51
CA TYR A 117 -1.41 4.77 -5.71
C TYR A 117 -0.50 3.59 -6.08
N GLU A 118 0.74 3.90 -6.41
CA GLU A 118 1.71 2.90 -6.82
C GLU A 118 2.34 2.24 -5.59
N ILE A 119 2.58 0.93 -5.69
CA ILE A 119 3.22 0.15 -4.63
C ILE A 119 4.35 -0.65 -5.25
N GLU A 120 5.55 -0.52 -4.68
CA GLU A 120 6.71 -1.29 -5.09
C GLU A 120 6.85 -2.55 -4.23
N LEU A 121 7.18 -3.65 -4.89
CA LEU A 121 7.41 -4.94 -4.24
C LEU A 121 8.87 -5.32 -4.51
N ILE A 122 9.60 -5.64 -3.44
CA ILE A 122 11.03 -5.91 -3.54
C ILE A 122 11.31 -7.30 -2.98
N GLN A 123 11.79 -8.19 -3.84
CA GLN A 123 12.32 -9.48 -3.42
C GLN A 123 13.83 -9.34 -3.33
N ARG A 124 14.34 -9.36 -2.11
CA ARG A 124 15.78 -9.22 -1.89
C ARG A 124 16.52 -10.53 -2.22
N GLU A 125 17.79 -10.41 -2.46
CA GLU A 125 18.67 -11.57 -2.58
C GLU A 125 18.66 -12.37 -1.28
N LYS A 126 18.58 -13.67 -1.42
CA LYS A 126 18.56 -14.60 -0.27
C LYS A 126 19.96 -14.88 0.25
#